data_eacc0a1efb26fe0ede0a152c477a6009
#
_entry.id   eacc0a1efb26fe0ede0a152c477a6009
#
_cell.length_a   1.000
_cell.length_b   1.000
_cell.length_c   1.000
_cell.angle_alpha   90.00
_cell.angle_beta   90.00
_cell.angle_gamma   90.00
#
_symmetry.space_group_name_H-M   'P 1'
#
loop_
_entity.id
_entity.type
_entity.pdbx_description
1 polymer ?
#
loop_
_entity_poly.entity_id
_entity_poly.type
_entity_poly.pdbx_seq_one_letter_code
_entity_poly.pdbx_strand_id
1 'polypeptide(L)'
;MKRKLISIATTFTMSIMLLSSSAFANGPELGGGPNPASNHFEIPIDAGPAPVNTVAVAQDSEGKEFSLAQNDRVQLQEYIAANFKDAYAGAYTEEDGTNVILLTSESKAKSLAGNNLETVLKSKSKKTDKLKFKYVKYSENELYEGKEKIFKNAESLDLEAVGIDTTQNKVNVYITQENLDSKKDEIVSNYLNEDMINWIVGDVEIKDNAYDLFPGERIERYVDGNSWGVCSLGFNGRASGNDVGVTAGHCSNGTYYDLSDGSASIGTMSNANNSSSSSYDAGFVKYVSGVKPSVFLNGSTMTVGTTDYSGAYRQVGDYVKIHATSKGGTGTSLLKVIDSDLSIPGNPMHLVRTEYGGLIGGDSGGLVYSIANNGVKSYARVEGIYKGNYLYNGTKTGEVFSKYSYVYDGLGMSGVYTDNSY
;
A
#
# COMPACT_ATOMS: atom_id res chain seq x y z
N MET A 1 32.00 -16.75 -52.25
CA MET A 1 31.27 -17.86 -51.59
C MET A 1 29.90 -17.36 -51.14
N LYS A 2 28.85 -17.83 -51.82
CA LYS A 2 27.46 -17.42 -51.55
C LYS A 2 26.91 -18.33 -50.47
N ARG A 3 26.45 -17.80 -49.31
CA ARG A 3 25.67 -18.54 -48.32
C ARG A 3 24.18 -18.25 -48.51
N LYS A 4 23.42 -19.32 -48.74
CA LYS A 4 21.96 -19.33 -48.90
C LYS A 4 21.30 -19.13 -47.52
N LEU A 5 20.37 -18.20 -47.44
CA LEU A 5 19.38 -18.13 -46.36
C LEU A 5 18.29 -19.18 -46.64
N ILE A 6 18.01 -20.01 -45.64
CA ILE A 6 16.86 -20.91 -45.63
C ILE A 6 15.84 -20.26 -44.71
N SER A 7 14.71 -19.89 -45.31
CA SER A 7 13.52 -19.39 -44.62
C SER A 7 12.65 -20.58 -44.21
N ILE A 8 12.40 -20.79 -42.93
CA ILE A 8 11.45 -21.78 -42.44
C ILE A 8 10.17 -21.01 -42.07
N ALA A 9 9.15 -21.17 -42.89
CA ALA A 9 7.78 -20.69 -42.59
C ALA A 9 7.09 -21.77 -41.75
N THR A 10 6.75 -21.41 -40.52
CA THR A 10 5.94 -22.26 -39.64
C THR A 10 4.50 -21.80 -39.75
N THR A 11 3.69 -22.60 -40.39
CA THR A 11 2.22 -22.43 -40.53
C THR A 11 1.56 -22.86 -39.24
N PHE A 12 0.91 -21.92 -38.54
CA PHE A 12 0.09 -22.20 -37.37
C PHE A 12 -1.35 -22.48 -37.86
N THR A 13 -1.80 -23.71 -37.78
CA THR A 13 -3.16 -24.13 -38.04
C THR A 13 -4.00 -23.92 -36.77
N MET A 14 -4.93 -22.99 -36.81
CA MET A 14 -5.90 -22.68 -35.77
C MET A 14 -7.07 -23.66 -35.90
N SER A 15 -7.16 -24.64 -35.00
CA SER A 15 -8.33 -25.53 -34.92
C SER A 15 -9.40 -24.88 -34.04
N ILE A 16 -10.50 -24.50 -34.67
CA ILE A 16 -11.72 -24.03 -34.01
C ILE A 16 -12.50 -25.29 -33.57
N MET A 17 -12.59 -25.53 -32.28
CA MET A 17 -13.54 -26.51 -31.73
C MET A 17 -14.86 -25.78 -31.41
N LEU A 18 -15.86 -26.08 -32.20
CA LEU A 18 -17.28 -25.82 -31.90
C LEU A 18 -17.73 -26.85 -30.86
N LEU A 19 -18.05 -26.40 -29.66
CA LEU A 19 -18.74 -27.21 -28.67
C LEU A 19 -20.25 -26.85 -28.70
N SER A 20 -20.99 -27.85 -29.09
CA SER A 20 -22.44 -27.90 -29.13
C SER A 20 -23.05 -27.88 -27.72
N SER A 21 -24.12 -27.12 -27.60
CA SER A 21 -25.07 -27.15 -26.47
C SER A 21 -25.71 -28.49 -26.28
N SER A 22 -25.66 -29.04 -25.06
CA SER A 22 -26.50 -30.15 -24.65
C SER A 22 -27.15 -29.89 -23.29
N ALA A 23 -28.45 -29.77 -23.37
CA ALA A 23 -29.52 -30.25 -22.48
C ALA A 23 -29.30 -30.32 -20.96
N PHE A 24 -30.17 -29.59 -20.29
CA PHE A 24 -30.52 -29.76 -18.87
C PHE A 24 -30.95 -31.20 -18.56
N ALA A 25 -30.29 -31.81 -17.58
CA ALA A 25 -30.81 -33.01 -16.92
C ALA A 25 -31.02 -32.68 -15.44
N ASN A 26 -32.24 -32.90 -14.96
CA ASN A 26 -32.64 -32.77 -13.58
C ASN A 26 -31.79 -33.71 -12.70
N GLY A 27 -31.04 -33.15 -11.75
CA GLY A 27 -30.37 -33.89 -10.68
C GLY A 27 -31.33 -34.11 -9.49
N PRO A 28 -31.17 -35.21 -8.75
CA PRO A 28 -32.08 -35.57 -7.66
C PRO A 28 -31.87 -34.68 -6.44
N GLU A 29 -33.00 -34.46 -5.73
CA GLU A 29 -33.02 -33.86 -4.41
C GLU A 29 -32.06 -34.60 -3.46
N LEU A 30 -31.04 -33.92 -2.98
CA LEU A 30 -30.20 -34.44 -1.90
C LEU A 30 -30.88 -34.14 -0.57
N GLY A 31 -31.30 -35.24 0.07
CA GLY A 31 -31.89 -35.28 1.39
C GLY A 31 -31.02 -34.60 2.44
N GLY A 32 -31.68 -34.01 3.43
CA GLY A 32 -31.09 -33.30 4.54
C GLY A 32 -30.02 -34.12 5.27
N GLY A 33 -28.80 -33.62 5.24
CA GLY A 33 -27.72 -34.05 6.11
C GLY A 33 -27.97 -33.57 7.55
N PRO A 34 -27.49 -34.30 8.56
CA PRO A 34 -27.70 -33.94 9.96
C PRO A 34 -26.99 -32.60 10.25
N ASN A 35 -27.76 -31.71 10.87
CA ASN A 35 -27.30 -30.46 11.44
C ASN A 35 -26.06 -30.71 12.32
N PRO A 36 -24.87 -30.16 12.03
CA PRO A 36 -23.76 -30.27 12.94
C PRO A 36 -24.11 -29.55 14.22
N ALA A 37 -24.12 -30.30 15.33
CA ALA A 37 -24.30 -29.76 16.64
C ALA A 37 -23.34 -28.59 16.86
N SER A 38 -23.90 -27.40 17.00
CA SER A 38 -23.19 -26.18 17.38
C SER A 38 -22.62 -26.41 18.79
N ASN A 39 -21.34 -26.69 18.88
CA ASN A 39 -20.59 -26.44 20.11
C ASN A 39 -20.50 -24.93 20.26
N HIS A 40 -21.59 -24.30 20.69
CA HIS A 40 -21.57 -22.99 21.26
C HIS A 40 -20.71 -23.03 22.52
N PHE A 41 -19.51 -22.52 22.46
CA PHE A 41 -18.87 -22.01 23.63
C PHE A 41 -19.70 -20.80 24.03
N GLU A 42 -20.59 -20.95 25.00
CA GLU A 42 -21.25 -19.84 25.66
C GLU A 42 -20.16 -19.06 26.41
N ILE A 43 -19.70 -17.99 25.79
CA ILE A 43 -19.04 -16.91 26.53
C ILE A 43 -20.16 -16.28 27.35
N PRO A 44 -20.05 -16.17 28.69
CA PRO A 44 -21.06 -15.52 29.49
C PRO A 44 -21.27 -14.08 28.96
N ILE A 45 -22.43 -13.85 28.35
CA ILE A 45 -22.88 -12.49 28.02
C ILE A 45 -23.39 -11.87 29.31
N ASP A 46 -22.47 -11.45 30.16
CA ASP A 46 -22.75 -10.52 31.24
C ASP A 46 -21.62 -9.50 31.35
N ALA A 47 -21.38 -8.83 30.25
CA ALA A 47 -20.82 -7.50 30.22
C ALA A 47 -21.88 -6.65 29.52
N GLY A 48 -22.68 -5.96 30.32
CA GLY A 48 -23.47 -4.85 29.80
C GLY A 48 -22.61 -3.99 28.87
N PRO A 49 -23.21 -3.18 27.96
CA PRO A 49 -22.42 -2.38 27.02
C PRO A 49 -21.35 -1.68 27.84
N ALA A 50 -20.09 -2.00 27.54
CA ALA A 50 -18.97 -1.29 28.15
C ALA A 50 -19.30 0.20 27.99
N PRO A 51 -19.24 1.02 29.06
CA PRO A 51 -19.49 2.42 28.89
C PRO A 51 -18.67 2.84 27.71
N VAL A 52 -19.32 3.41 26.70
CA VAL A 52 -18.65 4.08 25.61
C VAL A 52 -17.85 5.16 26.33
N ASN A 53 -16.63 4.81 26.72
CA ASN A 53 -15.65 5.79 27.04
C ASN A 53 -15.49 6.56 25.73
N THR A 54 -16.28 7.60 25.60
CA THR A 54 -15.91 8.77 24.84
C THR A 54 -14.67 9.34 25.52
N VAL A 55 -13.57 8.58 25.46
CA VAL A 55 -12.27 9.18 25.43
C VAL A 55 -12.36 9.97 24.11
N ALA A 56 -12.79 11.24 24.25
CA ALA A 56 -12.37 12.24 23.32
C ALA A 56 -10.89 11.98 23.21
N VAL A 57 -10.49 11.33 22.12
CA VAL A 57 -9.09 11.20 21.75
C VAL A 57 -8.69 12.65 21.70
N ALA A 58 -8.04 13.12 22.77
CA ALA A 58 -7.31 14.35 22.73
C ALA A 58 -6.45 14.13 21.51
N GLN A 59 -6.86 14.73 20.38
CA GLN A 59 -6.03 14.73 19.18
C GLN A 59 -4.75 15.32 19.70
N ASP A 60 -3.76 14.45 19.81
CA ASP A 60 -2.46 14.84 20.26
C ASP A 60 -2.12 16.10 19.46
N SER A 61 -1.91 17.19 20.14
CA SER A 61 -1.64 18.47 19.49
C SER A 61 -0.46 18.36 18.54
N GLU A 62 0.48 17.44 18.82
CA GLU A 62 1.62 17.09 18.01
C GLU A 62 1.18 16.39 16.70
N GLY A 63 0.28 15.43 16.74
CA GLY A 63 -0.21 14.75 15.53
C GLY A 63 -0.98 15.67 14.59
N LYS A 64 -1.73 16.64 15.13
CA LYS A 64 -2.40 17.65 14.31
C LYS A 64 -1.43 18.64 13.69
N GLU A 65 -0.42 19.06 14.44
CA GLU A 65 0.60 19.98 13.96
C GLU A 65 1.47 19.33 12.89
N PHE A 66 1.83 18.06 13.07
CA PHE A 66 2.56 17.28 12.09
C PHE A 66 1.76 17.11 10.79
N SER A 67 0.47 16.78 10.86
CA SER A 67 -0.40 16.66 9.67
C SER A 67 -0.51 17.97 8.89
N LEU A 68 -0.54 19.12 9.56
CA LEU A 68 -0.54 20.43 8.89
C LEU A 68 0.80 20.71 8.20
N ALA A 69 1.91 20.32 8.81
CA ALA A 69 3.24 20.43 8.21
C ALA A 69 3.36 19.55 6.96
N GLN A 70 2.89 18.31 7.06
CA GLN A 70 2.86 17.36 5.95
C GLN A 70 2.04 17.88 4.75
N ASN A 71 0.87 18.48 5.00
CA ASN A 71 0.06 19.10 3.95
C ASN A 71 0.77 20.31 3.28
N ASP A 72 1.47 21.13 4.04
CA ASP A 72 2.25 22.27 3.49
C ASP A 72 3.41 21.75 2.61
N ARG A 73 4.12 20.71 3.06
CA ARG A 73 5.16 20.04 2.27
C ARG A 73 4.63 19.54 0.93
N VAL A 74 3.49 18.86 0.92
CA VAL A 74 2.91 18.31 -0.31
C VAL A 74 2.60 19.42 -1.33
N GLN A 75 2.02 20.54 -0.90
CA GLN A 75 1.75 21.66 -1.80
C GLN A 75 3.04 22.24 -2.42
N LEU A 76 4.11 22.33 -1.63
CA LEU A 76 5.42 22.76 -2.13
C LEU A 76 6.02 21.75 -3.10
N GLN A 77 5.92 20.47 -2.78
CA GLN A 77 6.40 19.36 -3.60
C GLN A 77 5.72 19.32 -4.97
N GLU A 78 4.40 19.41 -5.01
CA GLU A 78 3.63 19.48 -6.26
C GLU A 78 4.03 20.69 -7.10
N TYR A 79 4.22 21.84 -6.48
CA TYR A 79 4.66 23.04 -7.17
C TYR A 79 6.05 22.88 -7.77
N ILE A 80 7.02 22.32 -7.02
CA ILE A 80 8.39 22.11 -7.50
C ILE A 80 8.41 21.08 -8.63
N ALA A 81 7.72 19.97 -8.45
CA ALA A 81 7.64 18.90 -9.45
C ALA A 81 7.05 19.40 -10.78
N ALA A 82 6.04 20.27 -10.72
CA ALA A 82 5.43 20.85 -11.91
C ALA A 82 6.29 21.88 -12.63
N ASN A 83 7.12 22.67 -11.90
CA ASN A 83 7.80 23.83 -12.46
C ASN A 83 9.32 23.69 -12.50
N PHE A 84 9.92 22.84 -11.66
CA PHE A 84 11.37 22.75 -11.43
C PHE A 84 11.84 21.31 -11.27
N LYS A 85 11.27 20.39 -12.05
CA LYS A 85 11.50 18.95 -11.97
C LYS A 85 12.99 18.55 -11.85
N ASP A 86 13.87 19.19 -12.64
CA ASP A 86 15.30 18.86 -12.66
C ASP A 86 16.08 19.39 -11.43
N ALA A 87 15.48 20.29 -10.67
CA ALA A 87 16.05 20.78 -9.42
C ALA A 87 15.48 20.03 -8.19
N TYR A 88 14.41 19.31 -8.34
CA TYR A 88 13.75 18.60 -7.25
C TYR A 88 14.47 17.29 -6.94
N ALA A 89 14.78 17.07 -5.67
CA ALA A 89 15.49 15.90 -5.18
C ALA A 89 14.71 15.13 -4.08
N GLY A 90 13.45 15.51 -3.85
CA GLY A 90 12.60 14.93 -2.83
C GLY A 90 12.28 15.89 -1.68
N ALA A 91 11.44 15.45 -0.78
CA ALA A 91 11.09 16.20 0.43
C ALA A 91 10.69 15.25 1.56
N TYR A 92 10.88 15.67 2.80
CA TYR A 92 10.42 14.95 3.99
C TYR A 92 10.07 15.91 5.12
N THR A 93 9.40 15.41 6.15
CA THR A 93 9.07 16.19 7.34
C THR A 93 9.83 15.58 8.54
N GLU A 94 10.56 16.41 9.26
CA GLU A 94 11.26 16.02 10.49
C GLU A 94 10.24 15.81 11.63
N GLU A 95 10.65 15.12 12.70
CA GLU A 95 9.76 14.79 13.84
C GLU A 95 9.16 16.03 14.52
N ASP A 96 9.88 17.14 14.49
CA ASP A 96 9.42 18.44 15.04
C ASP A 96 8.45 19.18 14.10
N GLY A 97 8.03 18.56 12.99
CA GLY A 97 7.15 19.17 11.98
C GLY A 97 7.87 20.10 11.01
N THR A 98 9.20 20.12 10.99
CA THR A 98 9.97 20.90 10.02
C THR A 98 9.97 20.21 8.67
N ASN A 99 9.55 20.92 7.62
CA ASN A 99 9.60 20.46 6.24
C ASN A 99 10.99 20.69 5.66
N VAL A 100 11.59 19.64 5.12
CA VAL A 100 12.88 19.70 4.42
C VAL A 100 12.64 19.46 2.94
N ILE A 101 12.96 20.43 2.10
CA ILE A 101 12.94 20.32 0.65
C ILE A 101 14.35 20.09 0.16
N LEU A 102 14.53 19.01 -0.59
CA LEU A 102 15.81 18.67 -1.19
C LEU A 102 15.89 19.23 -2.61
N LEU A 103 17.00 19.88 -2.91
CA LEU A 103 17.30 20.48 -4.21
C LEU A 103 18.66 19.98 -4.71
N THR A 104 18.82 19.76 -6.04
CA THR A 104 20.01 19.12 -6.59
C THR A 104 21.25 19.99 -6.53
N SER A 105 21.18 21.24 -6.84
CA SER A 105 22.28 22.20 -6.66
C SER A 105 21.80 23.62 -6.64
N GLU A 106 22.50 24.46 -5.93
CA GLU A 106 22.19 25.90 -5.87
C GLU A 106 22.28 26.57 -7.25
N SER A 107 23.22 26.14 -8.11
CA SER A 107 23.39 26.70 -9.46
C SER A 107 22.24 26.27 -10.39
N LYS A 108 21.79 25.02 -10.36
CA LYS A 108 20.62 24.54 -11.12
C LYS A 108 19.33 25.23 -10.64
N ALA A 109 19.14 25.29 -9.32
CA ALA A 109 17.98 25.94 -8.72
C ALA A 109 17.92 27.45 -9.07
N LYS A 110 19.05 28.13 -9.09
CA LYS A 110 19.14 29.55 -9.47
C LYS A 110 18.95 29.79 -10.97
N SER A 111 19.45 28.90 -11.83
CA SER A 111 19.35 29.09 -13.28
C SER A 111 17.92 28.89 -13.82
N LEU A 112 17.14 28.04 -13.18
CA LEU A 112 15.78 27.69 -13.62
C LEU A 112 14.72 28.72 -13.20
N ALA A 113 14.93 29.42 -12.10
CA ALA A 113 13.91 30.31 -11.53
C ALA A 113 14.09 31.79 -11.85
N GLY A 114 15.22 32.23 -12.45
CA GLY A 114 15.55 33.67 -12.59
C GLY A 114 15.60 34.44 -11.28
N ASN A 115 15.08 33.84 -10.22
CA ASN A 115 15.06 34.24 -8.82
C ASN A 115 15.49 33.04 -7.95
N ASN A 116 15.92 33.33 -6.71
CA ASN A 116 16.24 32.28 -5.76
C ASN A 116 15.02 31.42 -5.50
N LEU A 117 15.06 30.13 -5.93
CA LEU A 117 13.96 29.17 -5.80
C LEU A 117 13.49 29.06 -4.35
N GLU A 118 14.40 29.09 -3.38
CA GLU A 118 14.04 29.09 -1.95
C GLU A 118 13.11 30.27 -1.59
N THR A 119 13.35 31.45 -2.12
CA THR A 119 12.50 32.62 -1.88
C THR A 119 11.09 32.41 -2.42
N VAL A 120 11.01 31.83 -3.62
CA VAL A 120 9.69 31.45 -4.21
C VAL A 120 8.98 30.42 -3.35
N LEU A 121 9.68 29.38 -2.90
CA LEU A 121 9.08 28.33 -2.06
C LEU A 121 8.68 28.87 -0.68
N LYS A 122 9.50 29.71 -0.07
CA LYS A 122 9.14 30.38 1.19
C LYS A 122 7.88 31.22 1.05
N SER A 123 7.67 31.91 -0.08
CA SER A 123 6.45 32.69 -0.30
C SER A 123 5.18 31.85 -0.47
N LYS A 124 5.32 30.56 -0.74
CA LYS A 124 4.20 29.60 -0.90
C LYS A 124 3.94 28.76 0.35
N SER A 125 4.91 28.63 1.23
CA SER A 125 4.76 27.90 2.49
C SER A 125 3.88 28.69 3.47
N LYS A 126 3.02 27.97 4.18
CA LYS A 126 2.20 28.50 5.27
C LYS A 126 2.97 28.64 6.58
N LYS A 127 4.09 27.91 6.71
CA LYS A 127 4.95 27.87 7.91
C LYS A 127 6.42 28.03 7.51
N THR A 128 6.81 29.24 7.17
CA THR A 128 8.17 29.54 6.69
C THR A 128 9.28 29.31 7.72
N ASP A 129 8.93 29.39 9.00
CA ASP A 129 9.79 29.08 10.15
C ASP A 129 10.08 27.59 10.30
N LYS A 130 9.19 26.74 9.75
CA LYS A 130 9.30 25.29 9.71
C LYS A 130 9.68 24.77 8.32
N LEU A 131 10.41 25.56 7.52
CA LEU A 131 10.85 25.19 6.17
C LEU A 131 12.37 25.30 6.04
N LYS A 132 13.01 24.18 5.73
CA LYS A 132 14.45 24.09 5.48
C LYS A 132 14.71 23.65 4.04
N PHE A 133 15.85 24.05 3.49
CA PHE A 133 16.37 23.59 2.21
C PHE A 133 17.69 22.87 2.40
N LYS A 134 17.85 21.74 1.72
CA LYS A 134 19.09 20.98 1.73
C LYS A 134 19.49 20.68 0.28
N TYR A 135 20.73 20.95 -0.05
CA TYR A 135 21.29 20.65 -1.36
C TYR A 135 21.92 19.26 -1.35
N VAL A 136 21.55 18.44 -2.34
CA VAL A 136 21.97 17.06 -2.48
C VAL A 136 22.45 16.79 -3.89
N LYS A 137 23.06 15.63 -4.11
CA LYS A 137 23.71 15.32 -5.37
C LYS A 137 22.75 14.90 -6.47
N TYR A 138 21.76 14.05 -6.12
CA TYR A 138 20.89 13.40 -7.08
C TYR A 138 19.48 13.99 -7.02
N SER A 139 18.87 14.20 -8.20
CA SER A 139 17.45 14.51 -8.29
C SER A 139 16.60 13.30 -7.91
N GLU A 140 15.34 13.53 -7.59
CA GLU A 140 14.40 12.44 -7.34
C GLU A 140 14.32 11.49 -8.56
N ASN A 141 14.29 12.05 -9.77
CA ASN A 141 14.25 11.25 -11.00
C ASN A 141 15.51 10.39 -11.17
N GLU A 142 16.71 10.94 -10.89
CA GLU A 142 17.95 10.14 -10.97
C GLU A 142 17.96 8.97 -9.97
N LEU A 143 17.40 9.17 -8.77
CA LEU A 143 17.26 8.08 -7.79
C LEU A 143 16.27 7.02 -8.27
N TYR A 144 15.13 7.43 -8.84
CA TYR A 144 14.16 6.49 -9.41
C TYR A 144 14.72 5.72 -10.60
N GLU A 145 15.39 6.39 -11.53
CA GLU A 145 16.06 5.73 -12.66
C GLU A 145 17.13 4.76 -12.18
N GLY A 146 17.91 5.15 -11.19
CA GLY A 146 18.91 4.30 -10.55
C GLY A 146 18.30 3.06 -9.91
N LYS A 147 17.24 3.24 -9.12
CA LYS A 147 16.48 2.14 -8.52
C LYS A 147 15.94 1.19 -9.58
N GLU A 148 15.29 1.70 -10.62
CA GLU A 148 14.71 0.89 -11.68
C GLU A 148 15.79 0.13 -12.47
N LYS A 149 16.94 0.75 -12.72
CA LYS A 149 18.05 0.13 -13.43
C LYS A 149 18.60 -1.08 -12.68
N ILE A 150 18.80 -0.95 -11.35
CA ILE A 150 19.30 -2.05 -10.55
C ILE A 150 18.22 -3.10 -10.28
N PHE A 151 16.98 -2.69 -10.07
CA PHE A 151 15.87 -3.60 -9.80
C PHE A 151 15.60 -4.57 -10.95
N LYS A 152 15.71 -4.13 -12.21
CA LYS A 152 15.58 -4.99 -13.39
C LYS A 152 16.58 -6.13 -13.43
N ASN A 153 17.67 -6.03 -12.69
CA ASN A 153 18.73 -7.03 -12.61
C ASN A 153 18.84 -7.67 -11.22
N ALA A 154 17.87 -7.39 -10.33
CA ALA A 154 17.94 -7.74 -8.94
C ALA A 154 18.07 -9.25 -8.71
N GLU A 155 17.37 -10.09 -9.48
CA GLU A 155 17.48 -11.55 -9.41
C GLU A 155 18.89 -12.05 -9.79
N SER A 156 19.49 -11.50 -10.87
CA SER A 156 20.83 -11.91 -11.31
C SER A 156 21.95 -11.39 -10.40
N LEU A 157 21.64 -10.38 -9.61
CA LEU A 157 22.53 -9.77 -8.62
C LEU A 157 22.29 -10.32 -7.21
N ASP A 158 21.36 -11.26 -7.06
CA ASP A 158 20.97 -11.86 -5.79
C ASP A 158 20.64 -10.81 -4.72
N LEU A 159 19.86 -9.76 -5.12
CA LEU A 159 19.42 -8.72 -4.21
C LEU A 159 18.13 -9.13 -3.50
N GLU A 160 18.03 -8.78 -2.23
CA GLU A 160 16.84 -9.02 -1.40
C GLU A 160 15.72 -8.01 -1.69
N ALA A 161 16.09 -6.73 -1.81
CA ALA A 161 15.15 -5.66 -2.14
C ALA A 161 15.89 -4.41 -2.64
N VAL A 162 15.15 -3.47 -3.24
CA VAL A 162 15.66 -2.16 -3.63
C VAL A 162 14.64 -1.08 -3.23
N GLY A 163 15.10 0.02 -2.63
CA GLY A 163 14.27 1.14 -2.18
C GLY A 163 14.92 2.49 -2.43
N ILE A 164 14.26 3.57 -2.02
CA ILE A 164 14.82 4.94 -2.05
C ILE A 164 14.76 5.50 -0.64
N ASP A 165 15.89 6.01 -0.16
CA ASP A 165 15.97 6.85 1.04
C ASP A 165 16.11 8.31 0.61
N THR A 166 14.99 9.02 0.65
CA THR A 166 14.95 10.44 0.32
C THR A 166 15.79 11.26 1.30
N THR A 167 15.84 10.87 2.58
CA THR A 167 16.56 11.65 3.61
C THR A 167 18.06 11.62 3.42
N GLN A 168 18.60 10.50 2.93
CA GLN A 168 20.01 10.32 2.59
C GLN A 168 20.32 10.63 1.13
N ASN A 169 19.30 10.85 0.28
CA ASN A 169 19.42 11.02 -1.16
C ASN A 169 20.15 9.84 -1.82
N LYS A 170 19.71 8.62 -1.48
CA LYS A 170 20.32 7.36 -1.93
C LYS A 170 19.32 6.31 -2.35
N VAL A 171 19.79 5.35 -3.12
CA VAL A 171 19.10 4.09 -3.40
C VAL A 171 19.50 3.08 -2.33
N ASN A 172 18.54 2.57 -1.57
CA ASN A 172 18.73 1.46 -0.64
C ASN A 172 18.85 0.16 -1.43
N VAL A 173 19.95 -0.56 -1.24
CA VAL A 173 20.17 -1.88 -1.81
C VAL A 173 20.27 -2.87 -0.67
N TYR A 174 19.25 -3.74 -0.55
CA TYR A 174 19.17 -4.80 0.45
C TYR A 174 19.82 -6.05 -0.12
N ILE A 175 20.81 -6.61 0.59
CA ILE A 175 21.64 -7.70 0.09
C ILE A 175 22.21 -8.49 1.26
N THR A 176 22.40 -9.81 1.12
CA THR A 176 23.12 -10.60 2.15
C THR A 176 24.60 -10.23 2.17
N GLN A 177 25.30 -10.55 3.27
CA GLN A 177 26.74 -10.27 3.34
C GLN A 177 27.52 -11.04 2.29
N GLU A 178 27.19 -12.31 2.05
CA GLU A 178 27.84 -13.16 1.04
C GLU A 178 27.72 -12.57 -0.38
N ASN A 179 26.51 -12.13 -0.72
CA ASN A 179 26.23 -11.54 -2.03
C ASN A 179 26.89 -10.14 -2.15
N LEU A 180 26.93 -9.36 -1.07
CA LEU A 180 27.64 -8.08 -1.07
C LEU A 180 29.13 -8.27 -1.39
N ASP A 181 29.78 -9.22 -0.73
CA ASP A 181 31.21 -9.49 -0.91
C ASP A 181 31.53 -9.95 -2.36
N SER A 182 30.57 -10.64 -3.03
CA SER A 182 30.76 -11.17 -4.37
C SER A 182 30.24 -10.24 -5.49
N LYS A 183 29.24 -9.39 -5.25
CA LYS A 183 28.53 -8.60 -6.29
C LYS A 183 28.76 -7.10 -6.21
N LYS A 184 29.35 -6.59 -5.13
CA LYS A 184 29.51 -5.15 -4.93
C LYS A 184 30.19 -4.46 -6.10
N ASP A 185 31.32 -5.01 -6.55
CA ASP A 185 32.11 -4.41 -7.64
C ASP A 185 31.35 -4.41 -8.97
N GLU A 186 30.57 -5.48 -9.23
CA GLU A 186 29.71 -5.57 -10.41
C GLU A 186 28.60 -4.51 -10.36
N ILE A 187 27.96 -4.34 -9.22
CA ILE A 187 26.88 -3.36 -9.03
C ILE A 187 27.40 -1.94 -9.23
N VAL A 188 28.52 -1.60 -8.61
CA VAL A 188 29.10 -0.26 -8.68
C VAL A 188 29.63 0.04 -10.10
N SER A 189 30.21 -0.94 -10.78
CA SER A 189 30.78 -0.72 -12.11
C SER A 189 29.72 -0.61 -13.20
N ASN A 190 28.62 -1.34 -13.09
CA ASN A 190 27.67 -1.50 -14.20
C ASN A 190 26.32 -0.79 -13.99
N TYR A 191 25.91 -0.56 -12.75
CA TYR A 191 24.53 -0.13 -12.46
C TYR A 191 24.42 1.21 -11.78
N LEU A 192 25.07 1.42 -10.64
CA LEU A 192 24.96 2.62 -9.80
C LEU A 192 26.32 3.10 -9.35
N ASN A 193 26.50 4.42 -9.29
CA ASN A 193 27.65 5.00 -8.58
C ASN A 193 27.61 4.62 -7.09
N GLU A 194 28.74 4.28 -6.49
CA GLU A 194 28.81 3.85 -5.09
C GLU A 194 28.25 4.88 -4.12
N ASP A 195 28.44 6.16 -4.42
CA ASP A 195 27.92 7.25 -3.59
C ASP A 195 26.40 7.45 -3.69
N MET A 196 25.74 6.86 -4.70
CA MET A 196 24.29 6.77 -4.81
C MET A 196 23.70 5.66 -3.96
N ILE A 197 24.50 4.69 -3.53
CA ILE A 197 24.03 3.48 -2.85
C ILE A 197 24.09 3.65 -1.33
N ASN A 198 23.05 3.16 -0.67
CA ASN A 198 23.03 2.84 0.75
C ASN A 198 22.92 1.32 0.88
N TRP A 199 24.01 0.66 1.27
CA TRP A 199 24.03 -0.78 1.46
C TRP A 199 23.33 -1.17 2.76
N ILE A 200 22.35 -2.06 2.68
CA ILE A 200 21.62 -2.59 3.83
C ILE A 200 21.80 -4.11 3.83
N VAL A 201 22.65 -4.58 4.73
CA VAL A 201 23.01 -6.00 4.77
C VAL A 201 22.00 -6.77 5.62
N GLY A 202 21.38 -7.79 5.03
CA GLY A 202 20.44 -8.69 5.72
C GLY A 202 19.43 -9.28 4.77
N ASP A 203 18.71 -10.30 5.26
CA ASP A 203 17.62 -10.96 4.53
C ASP A 203 16.34 -10.14 4.64
N VAL A 204 15.57 -10.07 3.55
CA VAL A 204 14.27 -9.40 3.48
C VAL A 204 13.19 -10.42 3.16
N GLU A 205 12.21 -10.57 4.03
CA GLU A 205 11.04 -11.41 3.80
C GLU A 205 9.76 -10.61 4.04
N ILE A 206 8.83 -10.67 3.07
CA ILE A 206 7.46 -10.20 3.25
C ILE A 206 6.58 -11.43 3.46
N LYS A 207 5.99 -11.53 4.65
CA LYS A 207 5.01 -12.59 4.95
C LYS A 207 3.62 -12.02 4.94
N ASP A 208 2.76 -12.64 4.13
CA ASP A 208 1.33 -12.42 4.21
C ASP A 208 0.84 -12.91 5.58
N ASN A 209 -0.01 -12.11 6.21
CA ASN A 209 -0.62 -12.51 7.47
C ASN A 209 -1.73 -13.52 7.21
N ALA A 210 -1.37 -14.79 7.01
CA ALA A 210 -2.29 -15.89 6.84
C ALA A 210 -2.46 -16.61 8.18
N TYR A 211 -3.23 -16.06 9.14
CA TYR A 211 -3.63 -16.78 10.34
C TYR A 211 -4.99 -16.33 10.88
N ASP A 212 -5.69 -17.30 11.42
CA ASP A 212 -7.00 -17.25 12.04
C ASP A 212 -7.15 -16.14 13.09
N LEU A 213 -8.24 -15.37 12.94
CA LEU A 213 -9.09 -14.87 14.00
C LEU A 213 -8.72 -13.57 14.72
N PHE A 214 -9.48 -12.45 14.47
CA PHE A 214 -10.26 -11.82 15.57
C PHE A 214 -10.94 -10.50 15.13
N PRO A 215 -11.91 -9.96 15.88
CA PRO A 215 -13.05 -9.16 15.40
C PRO A 215 -12.73 -7.67 15.16
N GLY A 216 -13.27 -7.12 14.08
CA GLY A 216 -13.25 -5.76 13.54
C GLY A 216 -14.02 -5.77 12.23
N GLU A 217 -13.76 -4.95 11.24
CA GLU A 217 -14.34 -5.17 9.89
C GLU A 217 -13.73 -6.43 9.26
N ARG A 218 -14.19 -7.54 9.77
CA ARG A 218 -13.74 -8.86 9.41
C ARG A 218 -14.51 -9.33 8.20
N ILE A 219 -13.79 -9.70 7.14
CA ILE A 219 -14.37 -10.44 6.03
C ILE A 219 -13.78 -11.83 6.00
N GLU A 220 -14.61 -12.81 5.72
CA GLU A 220 -14.23 -14.21 5.77
C GLU A 220 -14.55 -14.91 4.47
N ARG A 221 -13.67 -15.84 4.10
CA ARG A 221 -13.85 -16.72 2.95
C ARG A 221 -13.72 -18.18 3.37
N TYR A 222 -14.64 -19.00 2.91
CA TYR A 222 -14.55 -20.43 3.11
C TYR A 222 -13.42 -21.02 2.24
N VAL A 223 -12.46 -21.68 2.86
CA VAL A 223 -11.24 -22.16 2.18
C VAL A 223 -11.36 -23.63 1.79
N ASP A 224 -11.70 -24.49 2.75
CA ASP A 224 -11.92 -25.91 2.59
C ASP A 224 -12.88 -26.41 3.67
N GLY A 225 -13.43 -27.61 3.51
CA GLY A 225 -14.54 -28.16 4.30
C GLY A 225 -14.59 -27.87 5.81
N ASN A 226 -13.57 -27.25 6.41
CA ASN A 226 -13.47 -26.97 7.85
C ASN A 226 -12.75 -25.68 8.23
N SER A 227 -12.28 -24.86 7.29
CA SER A 227 -11.49 -23.67 7.62
C SER A 227 -11.98 -22.40 6.91
N TRP A 228 -11.85 -21.28 7.61
CA TRP A 228 -12.17 -19.96 7.11
C TRP A 228 -10.88 -19.13 6.98
N GLY A 229 -10.67 -18.50 5.82
CA GLY A 229 -9.66 -17.48 5.64
C GLY A 229 -10.23 -16.14 6.09
N VAL A 230 -9.49 -15.42 6.93
CA VAL A 230 -9.88 -14.12 7.48
C VAL A 230 -9.05 -13.03 6.86
N CYS A 231 -9.70 -11.96 6.46
CA CYS A 231 -9.09 -10.73 6.00
C CYS A 231 -9.85 -9.52 6.55
N SER A 232 -9.28 -8.34 6.31
CA SER A 232 -9.93 -7.07 6.61
C SER A 232 -10.42 -6.42 5.34
N LEU A 233 -11.54 -5.73 5.41
CA LEU A 233 -12.00 -4.82 4.38
C LEU A 233 -11.17 -3.53 4.44
N GLY A 234 -10.59 -3.09 3.32
CA GLY A 234 -9.81 -1.88 3.24
C GLY A 234 -10.68 -0.63 3.07
N PHE A 235 -11.25 -0.47 1.90
CA PHE A 235 -12.16 0.65 1.60
C PHE A 235 -13.21 0.25 0.58
N ASN A 236 -14.30 1.02 0.55
CA ASN A 236 -15.40 0.84 -0.37
C ASN A 236 -15.29 1.74 -1.61
N GLY A 237 -15.78 1.27 -2.74
CA GLY A 237 -15.75 2.04 -3.98
C GLY A 237 -16.59 1.45 -5.08
N ARG A 238 -16.30 1.87 -6.31
CA ARG A 238 -16.93 1.38 -7.53
C ARG A 238 -15.94 0.83 -8.53
N ALA A 239 -16.27 -0.31 -9.11
CA ALA A 239 -15.55 -0.89 -10.23
C ALA A 239 -16.55 -1.54 -11.20
N SER A 240 -16.37 -1.29 -12.50
CA SER A 240 -17.25 -1.84 -13.56
C SER A 240 -18.75 -1.65 -13.29
N GLY A 241 -19.14 -0.50 -12.74
CA GLY A 241 -20.55 -0.15 -12.44
C GLY A 241 -21.14 -0.83 -11.20
N ASN A 242 -20.35 -1.59 -10.44
CA ASN A 242 -20.79 -2.27 -9.22
C ASN A 242 -20.18 -1.61 -7.98
N ASP A 243 -20.87 -1.73 -6.87
CA ASP A 243 -20.36 -1.43 -5.54
C ASP A 243 -19.42 -2.55 -5.11
N VAL A 244 -18.23 -2.19 -4.62
CA VAL A 244 -17.17 -3.14 -4.27
C VAL A 244 -16.49 -2.76 -2.97
N GLY A 245 -15.96 -3.78 -2.28
CA GLY A 245 -15.07 -3.63 -1.14
C GLY A 245 -13.67 -4.12 -1.48
N VAL A 246 -12.67 -3.27 -1.34
CA VAL A 246 -11.28 -3.59 -1.65
C VAL A 246 -10.60 -4.26 -0.47
N THR A 247 -9.84 -5.32 -0.71
CA THR A 247 -9.04 -6.04 0.27
C THR A 247 -7.74 -6.51 -0.36
N ALA A 248 -6.89 -7.25 0.36
CA ALA A 248 -5.66 -7.80 -0.19
C ALA A 248 -5.94 -8.92 -1.21
N GLY A 249 -5.13 -9.00 -2.26
CA GLY A 249 -5.27 -10.01 -3.29
C GLY A 249 -4.94 -11.43 -2.80
N HIS A 250 -3.98 -11.56 -1.88
CA HIS A 250 -3.66 -12.86 -1.28
C HIS A 250 -4.78 -13.43 -0.39
N CYS A 251 -5.80 -12.64 -0.05
CA CYS A 251 -7.05 -13.15 0.55
C CYS A 251 -7.80 -14.10 -0.40
N SER A 252 -7.44 -14.08 -1.68
CA SER A 252 -7.81 -15.02 -2.74
C SER A 252 -9.27 -14.93 -3.21
N ASN A 253 -9.52 -15.41 -4.43
CA ASN A 253 -10.86 -15.46 -5.02
C ASN A 253 -11.81 -16.36 -4.22
N GLY A 254 -13.07 -15.99 -4.22
CA GLY A 254 -14.14 -16.77 -3.56
C GLY A 254 -15.29 -15.91 -3.07
N THR A 255 -16.27 -16.55 -2.45
CA THR A 255 -17.39 -15.87 -1.79
C THR A 255 -16.96 -15.44 -0.40
N TYR A 256 -17.25 -14.20 -0.07
CA TYR A 256 -16.94 -13.57 1.20
C TYR A 256 -18.19 -13.36 2.04
N TYR A 257 -18.00 -13.40 3.34
CA TYR A 257 -19.04 -13.32 4.35
C TYR A 257 -18.64 -12.31 5.42
N ASP A 258 -19.63 -11.68 6.04
CA ASP A 258 -19.53 -11.03 7.33
C ASP A 258 -20.22 -11.92 8.36
N LEU A 259 -19.43 -12.61 9.16
CA LEU A 259 -19.98 -13.52 10.18
C LEU A 259 -20.44 -12.78 11.44
N SER A 260 -20.09 -11.50 11.60
CA SER A 260 -20.56 -10.68 12.72
C SER A 260 -22.06 -10.40 12.61
N ASP A 261 -22.62 -10.42 11.39
CA ASP A 261 -24.02 -10.12 11.10
C ASP A 261 -24.83 -11.34 10.59
N GLY A 262 -24.47 -12.53 11.05
CA GLY A 262 -25.31 -13.73 10.87
C GLY A 262 -25.05 -14.56 9.62
N SER A 263 -23.83 -14.63 9.13
CA SER A 263 -23.39 -15.55 8.05
C SER A 263 -23.93 -15.24 6.64
N ALA A 264 -24.39 -14.03 6.38
CA ALA A 264 -24.80 -13.62 5.04
C ALA A 264 -23.57 -13.41 4.13
N SER A 265 -23.68 -13.91 2.89
CA SER A 265 -22.68 -13.58 1.87
C SER A 265 -22.71 -12.09 1.55
N ILE A 266 -21.56 -11.42 1.65
CA ILE A 266 -21.41 -10.01 1.27
C ILE A 266 -21.07 -9.84 -0.22
N GLY A 267 -20.57 -10.89 -0.87
CA GLY A 267 -20.21 -10.83 -2.28
C GLY A 267 -19.16 -11.84 -2.71
N THR A 268 -18.61 -11.62 -3.91
CA THR A 268 -17.62 -12.53 -4.50
C THR A 268 -16.43 -11.74 -5.04
N MET A 269 -15.22 -12.19 -4.75
CA MET A 269 -13.98 -11.74 -5.37
C MET A 269 -13.59 -12.75 -6.47
N SER A 270 -13.26 -12.22 -7.66
CA SER A 270 -12.79 -13.00 -8.81
C SER A 270 -11.55 -12.40 -9.47
N ASN A 271 -11.03 -11.33 -8.92
CA ASN A 271 -9.93 -10.52 -9.45
C ASN A 271 -8.79 -10.33 -8.44
N ALA A 272 -8.64 -11.29 -7.52
CA ALA A 272 -7.52 -11.33 -6.60
C ALA A 272 -6.18 -11.26 -7.37
N ASN A 273 -5.36 -10.29 -7.05
CA ASN A 273 -4.08 -10.08 -7.68
C ASN A 273 -2.97 -9.98 -6.62
N ASN A 274 -2.17 -11.04 -6.54
CA ASN A 274 -0.99 -11.17 -5.68
C ASN A 274 0.07 -12.00 -6.42
N SER A 275 0.12 -11.91 -7.75
CA SER A 275 1.06 -12.69 -8.55
C SER A 275 2.46 -12.07 -8.53
N SER A 276 3.48 -12.88 -8.79
CA SER A 276 4.87 -12.43 -8.95
C SER A 276 5.10 -11.46 -10.11
N SER A 277 4.07 -11.19 -10.94
CA SER A 277 4.09 -10.20 -12.02
C SER A 277 3.25 -8.96 -11.71
N SER A 278 2.62 -8.89 -10.53
CA SER A 278 1.76 -7.76 -10.15
C SER A 278 2.55 -6.62 -9.53
N SER A 279 2.13 -5.38 -9.81
CA SER A 279 2.65 -4.18 -9.13
C SER A 279 1.99 -3.90 -7.76
N TYR A 280 0.99 -4.69 -7.37
CA TYR A 280 0.22 -4.52 -6.14
C TYR A 280 -0.37 -5.84 -5.66
N ASP A 281 -0.75 -5.89 -4.39
CA ASP A 281 -1.50 -6.96 -3.76
C ASP A 281 -2.87 -6.44 -3.35
N ALA A 282 -3.87 -6.65 -4.19
CA ALA A 282 -5.25 -6.28 -3.90
C ALA A 282 -6.23 -7.06 -4.77
N GLY A 283 -7.48 -7.09 -4.33
CA GLY A 283 -8.66 -7.55 -5.05
C GLY A 283 -9.89 -6.82 -4.52
N PHE A 284 -11.02 -6.98 -5.15
CA PHE A 284 -12.26 -6.49 -4.60
C PHE A 284 -13.34 -7.56 -4.53
N VAL A 285 -14.12 -7.50 -3.48
CA VAL A 285 -15.38 -8.24 -3.33
C VAL A 285 -16.46 -7.42 -4.02
N LYS A 286 -17.03 -7.97 -5.10
CA LYS A 286 -18.22 -7.40 -5.73
C LYS A 286 -19.42 -7.72 -4.85
N TYR A 287 -20.08 -6.68 -4.36
CA TYR A 287 -21.17 -6.82 -3.42
C TYR A 287 -22.43 -7.41 -4.04
N VAL A 288 -23.17 -8.19 -3.25
CA VAL A 288 -24.52 -8.65 -3.59
C VAL A 288 -25.53 -7.53 -3.30
N SER A 289 -26.73 -7.68 -3.87
CA SER A 289 -27.83 -6.74 -3.60
C SER A 289 -28.15 -6.72 -2.09
N GLY A 290 -28.30 -5.52 -1.54
CA GLY A 290 -28.60 -5.30 -0.12
C GLY A 290 -27.39 -4.90 0.72
N VAL A 291 -26.18 -5.14 0.28
CA VAL A 291 -24.98 -4.62 0.94
C VAL A 291 -24.88 -3.11 0.66
N LYS A 292 -24.73 -2.33 1.73
CA LYS A 292 -24.57 -0.87 1.64
C LYS A 292 -23.14 -0.49 2.01
N PRO A 293 -22.34 -0.01 1.05
CA PRO A 293 -21.00 0.47 1.34
C PRO A 293 -21.03 1.63 2.33
N SER A 294 -20.24 1.58 3.40
CA SER A 294 -20.09 2.67 4.36
C SER A 294 -18.83 3.48 4.08
N VAL A 295 -18.85 4.76 4.41
CA VAL A 295 -17.67 5.62 4.45
C VAL A 295 -17.05 5.70 5.84
N PHE A 296 -17.73 5.21 6.89
CA PHE A 296 -17.22 5.21 8.25
C PHE A 296 -16.20 4.08 8.46
N LEU A 297 -15.14 4.36 9.18
CA LEU A 297 -14.23 3.33 9.66
C LEU A 297 -14.92 2.52 10.77
N ASN A 298 -14.71 1.21 10.77
CA ASN A 298 -15.35 0.32 11.75
C ASN A 298 -15.04 0.73 13.20
N GLY A 299 -16.09 0.89 14.02
CA GLY A 299 -15.96 1.31 15.41
C GLY A 299 -15.45 2.75 15.62
N SER A 300 -15.50 3.62 14.58
CA SER A 300 -15.01 5.00 14.63
C SER A 300 -16.02 5.97 14.05
N THR A 301 -15.94 7.22 14.49
CA THR A 301 -16.66 8.35 13.87
C THR A 301 -15.90 8.97 12.69
N MET A 302 -14.69 8.50 12.43
CA MET A 302 -13.89 8.97 11.30
C MET A 302 -14.42 8.38 9.99
N THR A 303 -14.44 9.20 8.96
CA THR A 303 -14.90 8.80 7.61
C THR A 303 -13.74 8.84 6.61
N VAL A 304 -13.84 8.05 5.55
CA VAL A 304 -13.01 8.22 4.37
C VAL A 304 -13.43 9.52 3.69
N GLY A 305 -12.52 10.49 3.58
CA GLY A 305 -12.82 11.80 3.02
C GLY A 305 -12.13 12.05 1.66
N THR A 306 -10.98 11.43 1.42
CA THR A 306 -10.20 11.62 0.20
C THR A 306 -9.24 10.47 -0.04
N THR A 307 -8.48 10.55 -1.14
CA THR A 307 -7.49 9.53 -1.55
C THR A 307 -6.15 10.21 -1.86
N ASP A 308 -5.04 9.48 -1.71
CA ASP A 308 -3.72 9.93 -2.15
C ASP A 308 -3.28 9.24 -3.44
N TYR A 309 -3.86 9.66 -4.56
CA TYR A 309 -3.49 9.14 -5.87
C TYR A 309 -2.06 9.55 -6.28
N SER A 310 -1.64 10.74 -5.94
CA SER A 310 -0.32 11.27 -6.29
C SER A 310 0.85 10.61 -5.57
N GLY A 311 0.58 9.95 -4.44
CA GLY A 311 1.62 9.40 -3.56
C GLY A 311 2.39 10.46 -2.75
N ALA A 312 1.94 11.71 -2.79
CA ALA A 312 2.65 12.83 -2.17
C ALA A 312 2.68 12.76 -0.63
N TYR A 313 1.76 11.99 -0.04
CA TYR A 313 1.64 11.82 1.41
C TYR A 313 2.32 10.55 1.95
N ARG A 314 2.99 9.77 1.08
CA ARG A 314 3.69 8.50 1.43
C ARG A 314 5.21 8.64 1.33
N GLN A 315 5.77 9.77 1.70
CA GLN A 315 7.22 9.97 1.68
C GLN A 315 7.85 9.43 2.96
N VAL A 316 9.13 9.11 2.89
CA VAL A 316 9.92 8.70 4.07
C VAL A 316 9.81 9.81 5.14
N GLY A 317 9.48 9.38 6.35
CA GLY A 317 9.22 10.29 7.47
C GLY A 317 7.76 10.67 7.66
N ASP A 318 6.89 10.44 6.68
CA ASP A 318 5.45 10.64 6.84
C ASP A 318 4.85 9.59 7.79
N TYR A 319 3.66 9.87 8.29
CA TYR A 319 2.94 8.97 9.18
C TYR A 319 1.64 8.50 8.56
N VAL A 320 1.39 7.22 8.70
CA VAL A 320 0.13 6.56 8.33
C VAL A 320 -0.42 5.76 9.50
N LYS A 321 -1.68 5.37 9.40
CA LYS A 321 -2.35 4.44 10.31
C LYS A 321 -2.89 3.28 9.50
N ILE A 322 -3.03 2.13 10.14
CA ILE A 322 -3.64 0.96 9.54
C ILE A 322 -4.87 0.59 10.36
N HIS A 323 -6.03 0.58 9.71
CA HIS A 323 -7.29 0.16 10.27
C HIS A 323 -7.63 -1.24 9.73
N ALA A 324 -7.69 -2.21 10.62
CA ALA A 324 -7.82 -3.61 10.29
C ALA A 324 -8.52 -4.37 11.42
N THR A 325 -8.84 -5.61 11.19
CA THR A 325 -9.60 -6.50 12.09
C THR A 325 -9.11 -6.47 13.54
N SER A 326 -7.80 -6.57 13.76
CA SER A 326 -7.23 -6.55 15.12
C SER A 326 -7.04 -5.14 15.70
N LYS A 327 -7.32 -4.10 14.93
CA LYS A 327 -7.08 -2.68 15.27
C LYS A 327 -8.34 -1.85 15.06
N GLY A 328 -9.38 -2.19 15.78
CA GLY A 328 -10.65 -1.46 15.74
C GLY A 328 -10.55 0.01 16.16
N GLY A 329 -11.63 0.75 16.06
CA GLY A 329 -11.70 2.17 16.40
C GLY A 329 -10.91 3.06 15.44
N THR A 330 -9.81 3.68 15.87
CA THR A 330 -8.98 4.53 15.00
C THR A 330 -7.78 3.83 14.39
N GLY A 331 -7.72 2.49 14.43
CA GLY A 331 -6.61 1.70 13.88
C GLY A 331 -5.36 1.72 14.77
N THR A 332 -4.19 1.49 14.17
CA THR A 332 -2.89 1.54 14.86
C THR A 332 -2.57 2.92 15.42
N SER A 333 -1.52 3.03 16.23
CA SER A 333 -0.80 4.29 16.42
C SER A 333 -0.31 4.84 15.07
N LEU A 334 0.22 6.04 15.06
CA LEU A 334 0.91 6.58 13.89
C LEU A 334 2.16 5.74 13.61
N LEU A 335 2.31 5.28 12.37
CA LEU A 335 3.45 4.49 11.90
C LEU A 335 4.24 5.33 10.91
N LYS A 336 5.51 5.54 11.18
CA LYS A 336 6.40 6.30 10.30
C LYS A 336 6.71 5.50 9.04
N VAL A 337 6.64 6.12 7.89
CA VAL A 337 7.08 5.54 6.60
C VAL A 337 8.61 5.46 6.59
N ILE A 338 9.14 4.28 6.34
CA ILE A 338 10.58 3.99 6.30
C ILE A 338 11.08 3.88 4.86
N ASP A 339 10.32 3.22 3.99
CA ASP A 339 10.58 3.16 2.54
C ASP A 339 9.30 3.55 1.79
N SER A 340 9.41 4.49 0.87
CA SER A 340 8.26 4.98 0.09
C SER A 340 8.03 4.20 -1.21
N ASP A 341 8.98 3.34 -1.61
CA ASP A 341 8.87 2.49 -2.80
C ASP A 341 9.80 1.27 -2.69
N LEU A 342 9.41 0.31 -1.86
CA LEU A 342 10.12 -0.94 -1.66
C LEU A 342 9.73 -1.94 -2.76
N SER A 343 10.72 -2.54 -3.40
CA SER A 343 10.55 -3.66 -4.34
C SER A 343 11.47 -4.80 -3.94
N ILE A 344 10.98 -6.03 -4.06
CA ILE A 344 11.71 -7.25 -3.70
C ILE A 344 11.91 -8.09 -4.96
N PRO A 345 13.11 -8.65 -5.22
CA PRO A 345 13.36 -9.54 -6.34
C PRO A 345 12.33 -10.66 -6.44
N GLY A 346 11.86 -10.96 -7.65
CA GLY A 346 10.80 -11.94 -7.88
C GLY A 346 9.39 -11.47 -7.45
N ASN A 347 9.29 -10.25 -6.88
CA ASN A 347 8.02 -9.63 -6.53
C ASN A 347 8.03 -8.15 -6.95
N PRO A 348 7.51 -7.80 -8.16
CA PRO A 348 7.59 -6.45 -8.72
C PRO A 348 6.61 -5.45 -8.08
N MET A 349 6.03 -5.77 -6.93
CA MET A 349 5.10 -4.89 -6.24
C MET A 349 5.81 -3.61 -5.78
N HIS A 350 5.11 -2.49 -5.96
CA HIS A 350 5.53 -1.19 -5.45
C HIS A 350 4.93 -0.98 -4.06
N LEU A 351 5.66 -1.39 -3.04
CA LEU A 351 5.20 -1.37 -1.65
C LEU A 351 5.73 -0.15 -0.90
N VAL A 352 5.03 0.23 0.14
CA VAL A 352 5.53 1.17 1.17
C VAL A 352 5.77 0.38 2.44
N ARG A 353 6.93 0.59 3.07
CA ARG A 353 7.27 0.03 4.38
C ARG A 353 7.15 1.08 5.47
N THR A 354 6.56 0.70 6.58
CA THR A 354 6.46 1.52 7.80
C THR A 354 7.18 0.87 8.97
N GLU A 355 7.20 1.59 10.10
CA GLU A 355 7.51 1.00 11.40
C GLU A 355 6.56 -0.15 11.73
N TYR A 356 6.96 -0.99 12.68
CA TYR A 356 6.16 -2.12 13.14
C TYR A 356 4.95 -1.65 13.96
N GLY A 357 3.76 -2.01 13.50
CA GLY A 357 2.46 -1.64 14.08
C GLY A 357 1.80 -2.72 14.93
N GLY A 358 2.42 -3.90 15.01
CA GLY A 358 1.86 -5.04 15.76
C GLY A 358 0.61 -5.65 15.12
N LEU A 359 0.57 -5.66 13.80
CA LEU A 359 -0.51 -6.29 13.02
C LEU A 359 -0.31 -7.82 12.99
N ILE A 360 -1.42 -8.54 12.86
CA ILE A 360 -1.48 -10.00 12.95
C ILE A 360 -2.26 -10.59 11.76
N GLY A 361 -2.36 -11.93 11.71
CA GLY A 361 -3.20 -12.62 10.73
C GLY A 361 -4.65 -12.15 10.79
N GLY A 362 -5.27 -11.99 9.61
CA GLY A 362 -6.61 -11.40 9.47
C GLY A 362 -6.62 -9.89 9.24
N ASP A 363 -5.52 -9.17 9.54
CA ASP A 363 -5.40 -7.74 9.26
C ASP A 363 -5.12 -7.44 7.77
N SER A 364 -4.73 -8.45 7.01
CA SER A 364 -4.53 -8.37 5.55
C SER A 364 -5.74 -7.74 4.86
N GLY A 365 -5.49 -6.79 3.99
CA GLY A 365 -6.55 -6.04 3.30
C GLY A 365 -7.01 -4.78 4.04
N GLY A 366 -6.57 -4.56 5.28
CA GLY A 366 -6.94 -3.38 6.05
C GLY A 366 -6.60 -2.06 5.34
N LEU A 367 -7.36 -1.03 5.68
CA LEU A 367 -7.18 0.32 5.16
C LEU A 367 -5.89 0.94 5.71
N VAL A 368 -5.01 1.35 4.82
CA VAL A 368 -3.90 2.24 5.19
C VAL A 368 -4.29 3.68 4.86
N TYR A 369 -4.16 4.57 5.83
CA TYR A 369 -4.59 5.95 5.68
C TYR A 369 -3.70 6.95 6.41
N SER A 370 -3.63 8.18 5.90
CA SER A 370 -3.15 9.35 6.61
C SER A 370 -4.34 10.21 7.09
N ILE A 371 -4.09 11.07 8.05
CA ILE A 371 -5.14 11.95 8.57
C ILE A 371 -5.19 13.23 7.73
N ALA A 372 -6.32 13.47 7.06
CA ALA A 372 -6.62 14.71 6.39
C ALA A 372 -7.57 15.57 7.25
N ASN A 373 -7.49 16.89 7.12
CA ASN A 373 -8.32 17.82 7.89
C ASN A 373 -8.77 18.99 7.01
N ASN A 374 -10.07 19.27 6.99
CA ASN A 374 -10.65 20.41 6.24
C ASN A 374 -10.87 21.67 7.10
N GLY A 375 -10.32 21.71 8.31
CA GLY A 375 -10.51 22.82 9.25
C GLY A 375 -11.71 22.64 10.20
N VAL A 376 -12.62 21.70 9.92
CA VAL A 376 -13.82 21.40 10.72
C VAL A 376 -13.68 20.04 11.39
N LYS A 377 -13.34 19.01 10.62
CA LYS A 377 -13.14 17.65 11.12
C LYS A 377 -11.99 16.95 10.42
N SER A 378 -11.54 15.85 11.01
CA SER A 378 -10.51 14.99 10.44
C SER A 378 -11.14 13.83 9.67
N TYR A 379 -10.49 13.43 8.60
CA TYR A 379 -10.88 12.34 7.71
C TYR A 379 -9.72 11.39 7.48
N ALA A 380 -10.03 10.15 7.11
CA ALA A 380 -9.06 9.22 6.55
C ALA A 380 -8.81 9.55 5.07
N ARG A 381 -7.56 9.79 4.72
CA ARG A 381 -7.10 9.82 3.32
C ARG A 381 -6.54 8.43 3.00
N VAL A 382 -7.12 7.77 1.99
CA VAL A 382 -6.68 6.44 1.57
C VAL A 382 -5.27 6.49 0.99
N GLU A 383 -4.36 5.75 1.59
CA GLU A 383 -2.97 5.60 1.15
C GLU A 383 -2.70 4.26 0.47
N GLY A 384 -3.46 3.22 0.84
CA GLY A 384 -3.30 1.90 0.25
C GLY A 384 -4.01 0.79 0.99
N ILE A 385 -3.61 -0.45 0.67
CA ILE A 385 -4.12 -1.70 1.22
C ILE A 385 -2.98 -2.43 1.93
N TYR A 386 -3.20 -2.74 3.21
CA TYR A 386 -2.23 -3.48 4.02
C TYR A 386 -2.01 -4.89 3.46
N LYS A 387 -0.73 -5.22 3.25
CA LYS A 387 -0.32 -6.53 2.75
C LYS A 387 0.13 -7.45 3.89
N GLY A 388 1.08 -7.02 4.69
CA GLY A 388 1.66 -7.92 5.69
C GLY A 388 2.86 -7.33 6.44
N ASN A 389 3.54 -8.18 7.22
CA ASN A 389 4.71 -7.78 7.99
C ASN A 389 5.98 -7.77 7.13
N TYR A 390 6.84 -6.79 7.37
CA TYR A 390 8.21 -6.79 6.88
C TYR A 390 9.12 -7.49 7.90
N LEU A 391 9.82 -8.53 7.43
CA LEU A 391 10.80 -9.24 8.24
C LEU A 391 12.22 -8.87 7.81
N TYR A 392 13.05 -8.54 8.78
CA TYR A 392 14.47 -8.32 8.59
C TYR A 392 15.24 -9.31 9.49
N ASN A 393 16.05 -10.17 8.88
CA ASN A 393 16.72 -11.29 9.58
C ASN A 393 15.74 -12.13 10.43
N GLY A 394 14.58 -12.47 9.85
CA GLY A 394 13.53 -13.26 10.50
C GLY A 394 12.76 -12.55 11.62
N THR A 395 13.06 -11.29 11.90
CA THR A 395 12.37 -10.50 12.94
C THR A 395 11.41 -9.52 12.29
N LYS A 396 10.16 -9.45 12.77
CA LYS A 396 9.19 -8.45 12.32
C LYS A 396 9.67 -7.06 12.74
N THR A 397 9.98 -6.21 11.76
CA THR A 397 10.52 -4.86 11.97
C THR A 397 9.72 -3.77 11.30
N GLY A 398 8.64 -4.10 10.61
CA GLY A 398 7.80 -3.14 9.93
C GLY A 398 6.53 -3.76 9.37
N GLU A 399 5.73 -2.91 8.76
CA GLU A 399 4.53 -3.28 8.00
C GLU A 399 4.72 -2.87 6.53
N VAL A 400 4.07 -3.59 5.61
CA VAL A 400 4.08 -3.24 4.18
C VAL A 400 2.66 -3.14 3.63
N PHE A 401 2.47 -2.20 2.69
CA PHE A 401 1.20 -2.01 2.02
C PHE A 401 1.36 -1.67 0.54
N SER A 402 0.35 -2.05 -0.26
CA SER A 402 0.23 -1.67 -1.67
C SER A 402 -0.25 -0.24 -1.79
N LYS A 403 0.40 0.57 -2.63
CA LYS A 403 0.06 1.97 -2.86
C LYS A 403 -1.34 2.10 -3.48
N TYR A 404 -2.11 3.07 -3.04
CA TYR A 404 -3.47 3.33 -3.52
C TYR A 404 -3.54 3.49 -5.04
N SER A 405 -2.65 4.26 -5.67
CA SER A 405 -2.66 4.49 -7.11
C SER A 405 -2.57 3.19 -7.92
N TYR A 406 -1.65 2.29 -7.56
CA TYR A 406 -1.52 0.99 -8.23
C TYR A 406 -2.73 0.08 -8.01
N VAL A 407 -3.31 0.12 -6.80
CA VAL A 407 -4.54 -0.63 -6.48
C VAL A 407 -5.72 -0.09 -7.30
N TYR A 408 -5.90 1.23 -7.32
CA TYR A 408 -6.99 1.90 -8.04
C TYR A 408 -6.97 1.60 -9.53
N ASP A 409 -5.81 1.84 -10.17
CA ASP A 409 -5.64 1.63 -11.60
C ASP A 409 -5.70 0.14 -11.96
N GLY A 410 -4.98 -0.68 -11.21
CA GLY A 410 -4.87 -2.11 -11.47
C GLY A 410 -6.17 -2.88 -11.30
N LEU A 411 -7.06 -2.43 -10.42
CA LEU A 411 -8.40 -3.00 -10.25
C LEU A 411 -9.45 -2.35 -11.18
N GLY A 412 -9.07 -1.35 -11.98
CA GLY A 412 -10.00 -0.64 -12.87
C GLY A 412 -11.14 0.05 -12.11
N MET A 413 -10.79 0.64 -10.96
CA MET A 413 -11.79 1.34 -10.14
C MET A 413 -12.25 2.62 -10.82
N SER A 414 -13.52 2.96 -10.65
CA SER A 414 -14.13 4.19 -11.17
C SER A 414 -14.43 5.23 -10.07
N GLY A 415 -14.23 4.88 -8.81
CA GLY A 415 -14.43 5.78 -7.69
C GLY A 415 -14.22 5.09 -6.34
N VAL A 416 -14.00 5.90 -5.31
CA VAL A 416 -13.97 5.50 -3.90
C VAL A 416 -15.13 6.20 -3.19
N TYR A 417 -15.80 5.51 -2.29
CA TYR A 417 -16.83 6.14 -1.47
C TYR A 417 -16.16 7.03 -0.42
N THR A 418 -16.48 8.31 -0.48
CA THR A 418 -15.96 9.33 0.42
C THR A 418 -17.08 10.13 1.05
N ASP A 419 -16.80 10.74 2.20
CA ASP A 419 -17.70 11.68 2.84
C ASP A 419 -17.73 12.99 2.03
N ASN A 420 -18.90 13.31 1.44
CA ASN A 420 -19.07 14.50 0.59
C ASN A 420 -18.95 15.83 1.38
N SER A 421 -18.81 15.78 2.70
CA SER A 421 -18.59 16.97 3.52
C SER A 421 -17.11 17.38 3.64
N TYR A 422 -16.21 16.65 2.96
CA TYR A 422 -14.79 16.97 2.89
C TYR A 422 -14.51 18.20 2.04
#